data_07ebd86d4f4ebb48eef0e4184f67889b
#
_entry.id   07ebd86d4f4ebb48eef0e4184f67889b
#
_cell.length_a   1.000
_cell.length_b   1.000
_cell.length_c   1.000
_cell.angle_alpha   90.00
_cell.angle_beta   90.00
_cell.angle_gamma   90.00
#
_symmetry.space_group_name_H-M   'P 1'
#
loop_
_entity.id
_entity.type
_entity.pdbx_description
1 polymer ?
#
loop_
_entity_poly.entity_id
_entity_poly.type
_entity_poly.pdbx_seq_one_letter_code
_entity_poly.pdbx_strand_id
1 'polypeptide(L)'
;LSFIFILLLSLIILTSVSIIKRKKEYKRKLTFAICILFVLFCYELPLIFYDATTHIALLYQPPEEIIEGTNIYLLGVNSVEFSLTKSKLDVSKILERQHIKPLTIIEGANKDRYASKNRQILSWLHLKEDDTEQMKKNVSYYLNQTDQKTNQKIDAFLNRERIGGDSGGLALVLSGKVKNGDLQNEHPIAITGSIDKNGDVKPIGALKEKIQIASISGISYMIIPSENKKEAIKIRKAINSNIQIFDVATIDEAIDVVEKINEK
;
A
#
# COMPACT_ATOMS: atom_id res chain seq x y z
N LEU A 1 -8.29 12.70 17.88
CA LEU A 1 -8.70 13.71 16.89
C LEU A 1 -9.64 14.76 17.47
N SER A 2 -10.74 14.39 18.10
CA SER A 2 -11.68 15.33 18.72
C SER A 2 -11.01 16.31 19.69
N PHE A 3 -10.00 15.86 20.44
CA PHE A 3 -9.24 16.71 21.35
C PHE A 3 -8.43 17.79 20.60
N ILE A 4 -7.74 17.43 19.51
CA ILE A 4 -6.96 18.38 18.67
C ILE A 4 -7.90 19.42 18.05
N PHE A 5 -9.06 18.98 17.58
CA PHE A 5 -10.08 19.88 17.02
C PHE A 5 -10.62 20.88 18.04
N ILE A 6 -10.96 20.41 19.24
CA ILE A 6 -11.41 21.28 20.34
C ILE A 6 -10.32 22.26 20.75
N LEU A 7 -9.05 21.82 20.80
CA LEU A 7 -7.90 22.65 21.12
C LEU A 7 -7.72 23.75 20.07
N LEU A 8 -7.74 23.40 18.78
CA LEU A 8 -7.63 24.38 17.68
C LEU A 8 -8.76 25.39 17.71
N LEU A 9 -10.00 24.95 17.91
CA LEU A 9 -11.16 25.82 18.03
C LEU A 9 -11.02 26.79 19.22
N SER A 10 -10.59 26.29 20.37
CA SER A 10 -10.38 27.10 21.57
C SER A 10 -9.25 28.14 21.36
N LEU A 11 -8.17 27.76 20.69
CA LEU A 11 -7.07 28.68 20.34
C LEU A 11 -7.53 29.77 19.36
N ILE A 12 -8.35 29.43 18.37
CA ILE A 12 -8.93 30.42 17.44
C ILE A 12 -9.79 31.43 18.21
N ILE A 13 -10.66 30.94 19.12
CA ILE A 13 -11.51 31.82 19.93
C ILE A 13 -10.68 32.74 20.84
N LEU A 14 -9.73 32.17 21.57
CA LEU A 14 -8.86 32.94 22.48
C LEU A 14 -8.04 34.01 21.76
N THR A 15 -7.47 33.65 20.59
CA THR A 15 -6.69 34.61 19.79
C THR A 15 -7.59 35.69 19.20
N SER A 16 -8.81 35.37 18.76
CA SER A 16 -9.81 36.32 18.25
C SER A 16 -10.23 37.33 19.33
N VAL A 17 -10.51 36.88 20.54
CA VAL A 17 -10.82 37.74 21.68
C VAL A 17 -9.64 38.63 22.05
N SER A 18 -8.40 38.10 21.95
CA SER A 18 -7.19 38.87 22.23
C SER A 18 -6.95 40.01 21.24
N ILE A 19 -7.33 39.87 19.97
CA ILE A 19 -7.21 40.91 18.96
C ILE A 19 -8.03 42.16 19.32
N ILE A 20 -9.23 41.95 19.90
CA ILE A 20 -10.13 43.06 20.26
C ILE A 20 -9.48 44.01 21.30
N LYS A 21 -8.72 43.43 22.23
CA LYS A 21 -8.16 44.12 23.40
C LYS A 21 -6.72 44.70 23.19
N ARG A 22 -6.04 44.43 22.07
CA ARG A 22 -4.61 44.75 21.88
C ARG A 22 -4.36 45.96 20.97
N LYS A 23 -3.17 46.60 21.13
CA LYS A 23 -2.69 47.71 20.29
C LYS A 23 -2.47 47.26 18.84
N LYS A 24 -2.51 48.22 17.88
CA LYS A 24 -2.49 48.00 16.42
C LYS A 24 -1.32 47.13 15.93
N GLU A 25 -0.14 47.25 16.51
CA GLU A 25 1.07 46.47 16.13
C GLU A 25 0.93 44.98 16.39
N TYR A 26 0.26 44.57 17.47
CA TYR A 26 0.05 43.19 17.81
C TYR A 26 -1.11 42.55 17.01
N LYS A 27 -2.04 43.38 16.51
CA LYS A 27 -3.18 42.90 15.74
C LYS A 27 -2.74 42.16 14.49
N ARG A 28 -1.75 42.68 13.74
CA ARG A 28 -1.25 42.04 12.51
C ARG A 28 -0.66 40.65 12.78
N LYS A 29 0.17 40.50 13.84
CA LYS A 29 0.77 39.23 14.23
C LYS A 29 -0.29 38.19 14.66
N LEU A 30 -1.27 38.63 15.45
CA LEU A 30 -2.38 37.83 15.92
C LEU A 30 -3.32 37.39 14.76
N THR A 31 -3.61 38.29 13.80
CA THR A 31 -4.37 37.93 12.61
C THR A 31 -3.66 36.87 11.80
N PHE A 32 -2.35 36.99 11.61
CA PHE A 32 -1.57 35.95 10.92
C PHE A 32 -1.62 34.59 11.65
N ALA A 33 -1.50 34.60 12.98
CA ALA A 33 -1.64 33.40 13.79
C ALA A 33 -3.04 32.75 13.65
N ILE A 34 -4.11 33.57 13.61
CA ILE A 34 -5.48 33.05 13.39
C ILE A 34 -5.60 32.43 12.01
N CYS A 35 -5.03 33.04 10.98
CA CYS A 35 -5.06 32.46 9.63
C CYS A 35 -4.40 31.08 9.60
N ILE A 36 -3.25 30.91 10.26
CA ILE A 36 -2.57 29.61 10.35
C ILE A 36 -3.45 28.59 11.10
N LEU A 37 -3.98 28.96 12.26
CA LEU A 37 -4.84 28.10 13.07
C LEU A 37 -6.11 27.70 12.29
N PHE A 38 -6.67 28.61 11.52
CA PHE A 38 -7.84 28.34 10.68
C PHE A 38 -7.52 27.37 9.54
N VAL A 39 -6.36 27.51 8.89
CA VAL A 39 -5.90 26.57 7.88
C VAL A 39 -5.73 25.16 8.47
N LEU A 40 -5.09 25.07 9.65
CA LEU A 40 -4.95 23.79 10.37
C LEU A 40 -6.32 23.21 10.74
N PHE A 41 -7.25 24.04 11.21
CA PHE A 41 -8.61 23.61 11.52
C PHE A 41 -9.34 23.06 10.29
N CYS A 42 -9.26 23.76 9.16
CA CYS A 42 -9.86 23.27 7.89
C CYS A 42 -9.20 21.97 7.40
N TYR A 43 -7.91 21.77 7.68
CA TYR A 43 -7.19 20.54 7.36
C TYR A 43 -7.69 19.36 8.20
N GLU A 44 -7.93 19.56 9.49
CA GLU A 44 -8.39 18.53 10.43
C GLU A 44 -9.89 18.22 10.32
N LEU A 45 -10.71 19.20 9.90
CA LEU A 45 -12.17 19.09 9.88
C LEU A 45 -12.69 17.85 9.15
N PRO A 46 -12.22 17.50 7.94
CA PRO A 46 -12.70 16.31 7.21
C PRO A 46 -12.37 14.99 7.90
N LEU A 47 -11.38 14.99 8.81
CA LEU A 47 -10.93 13.76 9.48
C LEU A 47 -11.82 13.37 10.67
N ILE A 48 -12.66 14.28 11.17
CA ILE A 48 -13.49 14.03 12.36
C ILE A 48 -14.51 12.92 12.12
N PHE A 49 -15.03 12.85 10.90
CA PHE A 49 -16.07 11.90 10.52
C PHE A 49 -15.56 10.76 9.63
N TYR A 50 -14.27 10.73 9.32
CA TYR A 50 -13.74 9.79 8.34
C TYR A 50 -13.95 8.33 8.74
N ASP A 51 -13.58 7.95 9.97
CA ASP A 51 -13.72 6.60 10.50
C ASP A 51 -15.16 6.18 10.76
N ALA A 52 -16.05 7.14 11.01
CA ALA A 52 -17.47 6.87 11.25
C ALA A 52 -18.30 6.73 9.96
N THR A 53 -17.81 7.25 8.83
CA THR A 53 -18.60 7.34 7.59
C THR A 53 -17.88 6.80 6.36
N THR A 54 -16.69 6.28 6.51
CA THR A 54 -15.89 5.78 5.38
C THR A 54 -15.57 4.31 5.54
N HIS A 55 -15.84 3.57 4.48
CA HIS A 55 -15.48 2.14 4.39
C HIS A 55 -14.67 1.91 3.12
N ILE A 56 -13.73 0.97 3.20
CA ILE A 56 -12.87 0.59 2.08
C ILE A 56 -13.16 -0.87 1.75
N ALA A 57 -13.59 -1.12 0.52
CA ALA A 57 -13.73 -2.47 0.01
C ALA A 57 -12.44 -2.89 -0.68
N LEU A 58 -11.89 -4.01 -0.27
CA LEU A 58 -10.76 -4.68 -0.91
C LEU A 58 -11.30 -5.74 -1.86
N LEU A 59 -10.97 -5.59 -3.14
CA LEU A 59 -11.54 -6.37 -4.22
C LEU A 59 -10.48 -7.30 -4.84
N TYR A 60 -10.97 -8.39 -5.41
CA TYR A 60 -10.14 -9.29 -6.18
C TYR A 60 -9.57 -8.58 -7.41
N GLN A 61 -8.28 -8.76 -7.61
CA GLN A 61 -7.56 -8.42 -8.83
C GLN A 61 -6.80 -9.66 -9.28
N PRO A 62 -6.91 -10.07 -10.55
CA PRO A 62 -6.14 -11.22 -11.04
C PRO A 62 -4.64 -11.00 -10.82
N PRO A 63 -3.90 -12.04 -10.40
CA PRO A 63 -2.44 -11.99 -10.38
C PRO A 63 -1.89 -11.62 -11.76
N GLU A 64 -0.91 -10.77 -11.79
CA GLU A 64 -0.34 -10.28 -13.06
C GLU A 64 1.07 -10.81 -13.27
N GLU A 65 1.29 -11.48 -14.38
CA GLU A 65 2.62 -11.83 -14.88
C GLU A 65 3.16 -10.64 -15.70
N ILE A 66 3.96 -9.79 -15.07
CA ILE A 66 4.46 -8.54 -15.69
C ILE A 66 5.38 -8.85 -16.89
N ILE A 67 6.18 -9.89 -16.77
CA ILE A 67 7.08 -10.37 -17.82
C ILE A 67 6.64 -11.76 -18.21
N GLU A 68 6.04 -11.87 -19.39
CA GLU A 68 5.51 -13.12 -19.92
C GLU A 68 6.57 -14.23 -20.03
N GLY A 69 6.18 -15.44 -19.61
CA GLY A 69 7.02 -16.65 -19.65
C GLY A 69 7.95 -16.78 -18.45
N THR A 70 7.78 -15.96 -17.41
CA THR A 70 8.52 -16.10 -16.14
C THR A 70 7.80 -16.94 -15.11
N ASN A 71 6.49 -17.16 -15.26
CA ASN A 71 5.62 -17.80 -14.28
C ASN A 71 5.65 -17.14 -12.89
N ILE A 72 6.10 -15.89 -12.82
CA ILE A 72 6.11 -15.10 -11.59
C ILE A 72 4.93 -14.12 -11.61
N TYR A 73 4.07 -14.24 -10.63
CA TYR A 73 2.82 -13.51 -10.51
C TYR A 73 2.88 -12.48 -9.37
N LEU A 74 2.73 -11.22 -9.74
CA LEU A 74 2.57 -10.13 -8.79
C LEU A 74 1.12 -10.08 -8.29
N LEU A 75 0.95 -9.89 -6.98
CA LEU A 75 -0.34 -9.79 -6.33
C LEU A 75 -0.69 -8.34 -6.03
N GLY A 76 -1.66 -7.80 -6.76
CA GLY A 76 -2.32 -6.53 -6.47
C GLY A 76 -3.61 -6.75 -5.69
N VAL A 77 -3.98 -5.75 -4.88
CA VAL A 77 -5.30 -5.68 -4.24
C VAL A 77 -5.96 -4.38 -4.67
N ASN A 78 -7.08 -4.48 -5.36
CA ASN A 78 -7.83 -3.30 -5.74
C ASN A 78 -8.62 -2.79 -4.52
N SER A 79 -8.59 -1.48 -4.28
CA SER A 79 -9.29 -0.85 -3.16
C SER A 79 -10.23 0.24 -3.67
N VAL A 80 -11.47 0.22 -3.17
CA VAL A 80 -12.48 1.23 -3.48
C VAL A 80 -12.95 1.85 -2.17
N GLU A 81 -12.84 3.18 -2.06
CA GLU A 81 -13.30 3.94 -0.91
C GLU A 81 -14.76 4.35 -1.09
N PHE A 82 -15.58 4.08 -0.09
CA PHE A 82 -16.98 4.48 0.00
C PHE A 82 -17.13 5.49 1.13
N SER A 83 -17.29 6.74 0.78
CA SER A 83 -17.56 7.84 1.71
C SER A 83 -19.05 7.95 2.01
N LEU A 84 -19.38 8.50 3.19
CA LEU A 84 -20.77 8.72 3.65
C LEU A 84 -21.60 7.43 3.76
N THR A 85 -20.98 6.31 4.06
CA THR A 85 -21.66 5.04 4.33
C THR A 85 -21.79 4.81 5.84
N LYS A 86 -22.92 4.23 6.28
CA LYS A 86 -23.21 4.03 7.71
C LYS A 86 -22.65 2.70 8.25
N SER A 87 -22.44 1.72 7.37
CA SER A 87 -22.02 0.39 7.79
C SER A 87 -21.37 -0.40 6.65
N LYS A 88 -20.61 -1.44 7.02
CA LYS A 88 -20.11 -2.44 6.06
C LYS A 88 -21.23 -3.09 5.26
N LEU A 89 -22.41 -3.25 5.87
CA LEU A 89 -23.56 -3.83 5.20
C LEU A 89 -24.09 -2.94 4.07
N ASP A 90 -24.04 -1.63 4.22
CA ASP A 90 -24.46 -0.70 3.16
C ASP A 90 -23.51 -0.81 1.96
N VAL A 91 -22.20 -0.90 2.21
CA VAL A 91 -21.20 -1.12 1.15
C VAL A 91 -21.40 -2.47 0.48
N SER A 92 -21.63 -3.54 1.27
CA SER A 92 -21.93 -4.88 0.71
C SER A 92 -23.13 -4.83 -0.25
N LYS A 93 -24.23 -4.21 0.16
CA LYS A 93 -25.42 -4.06 -0.70
C LYS A 93 -25.16 -3.27 -1.99
N ILE A 94 -24.32 -2.22 -1.91
CA ILE A 94 -23.92 -1.44 -3.09
C ILE A 94 -23.15 -2.32 -4.07
N LEU A 95 -22.18 -3.07 -3.56
CA LEU A 95 -21.34 -3.96 -4.37
C LEU A 95 -22.14 -5.14 -4.94
N GLU A 96 -23.05 -5.74 -4.17
CA GLU A 96 -23.95 -6.80 -4.61
C GLU A 96 -24.82 -6.39 -5.79
N ARG A 97 -25.35 -5.16 -5.79
CA ARG A 97 -26.10 -4.61 -6.94
C ARG A 97 -25.27 -4.49 -8.21
N GLN A 98 -23.96 -4.39 -8.07
CA GLN A 98 -23.01 -4.34 -9.19
C GLN A 98 -22.42 -5.73 -9.50
N HIS A 99 -22.91 -6.80 -8.85
CA HIS A 99 -22.39 -8.16 -8.96
C HIS A 99 -20.92 -8.29 -8.57
N ILE A 100 -20.43 -7.41 -7.67
CA ILE A 100 -19.07 -7.41 -7.16
C ILE A 100 -19.04 -8.02 -5.77
N LYS A 101 -18.22 -9.07 -5.58
CA LYS A 101 -17.98 -9.68 -4.28
C LYS A 101 -16.66 -9.17 -3.70
N PRO A 102 -16.68 -8.42 -2.60
CA PRO A 102 -15.44 -7.98 -1.95
C PRO A 102 -14.73 -9.13 -1.24
N LEU A 103 -13.41 -9.08 -1.19
CA LEU A 103 -12.60 -9.95 -0.35
C LEU A 103 -12.76 -9.58 1.13
N THR A 104 -12.72 -8.30 1.41
CA THR A 104 -12.87 -7.73 2.77
C THR A 104 -13.44 -6.32 2.67
N ILE A 105 -14.25 -5.92 3.64
CA ILE A 105 -14.67 -4.53 3.84
C ILE A 105 -14.14 -4.08 5.20
N ILE A 106 -13.30 -3.06 5.20
CA ILE A 106 -12.71 -2.45 6.40
C ILE A 106 -13.29 -1.06 6.64
N GLU A 107 -13.29 -0.61 7.89
CA GLU A 107 -13.60 0.77 8.24
C GLU A 107 -12.39 1.64 7.96
N GLY A 108 -12.61 2.83 7.42
CA GLY A 108 -11.55 3.80 7.24
C GLY A 108 -11.04 4.28 8.61
N ALA A 109 -9.75 4.16 8.88
CA ALA A 109 -9.18 4.63 10.12
C ALA A 109 -8.59 6.04 9.95
N ASN A 110 -8.96 6.96 10.83
CA ASN A 110 -8.45 8.34 10.81
C ASN A 110 -6.93 8.40 10.80
N LYS A 111 -6.25 7.51 11.56
CA LYS A 111 -4.79 7.44 11.58
C LYS A 111 -4.18 7.14 10.20
N ASP A 112 -4.80 6.26 9.44
CA ASP A 112 -4.31 5.86 8.12
C ASP A 112 -4.55 6.97 7.09
N ARG A 113 -5.69 7.64 7.19
CA ARG A 113 -5.98 8.83 6.38
C ARG A 113 -5.02 9.97 6.68
N TYR A 114 -4.74 10.21 7.96
CA TYR A 114 -3.78 11.23 8.40
C TYR A 114 -2.37 10.92 7.89
N ALA A 115 -1.93 9.67 8.05
CA ALA A 115 -0.64 9.22 7.54
C ALA A 115 -0.53 9.36 6.01
N SER A 116 -1.59 9.05 5.28
CA SER A 116 -1.65 9.23 3.82
C SER A 116 -1.55 10.71 3.41
N LYS A 117 -2.35 11.60 4.05
CA LYS A 117 -2.28 13.03 3.79
C LYS A 117 -0.90 13.62 4.10
N ASN A 118 -0.31 13.24 5.23
CA ASN A 118 1.03 13.70 5.60
C ASN A 118 2.10 13.22 4.62
N ARG A 119 2.02 11.99 4.14
CA ARG A 119 2.93 11.49 3.09
C ARG A 119 2.82 12.32 1.81
N GLN A 120 1.62 12.64 1.36
CA GLN A 120 1.39 13.47 0.18
C GLN A 120 2.00 14.88 0.34
N ILE A 121 1.83 15.51 1.51
CA ILE A 121 2.44 16.82 1.80
C ILE A 121 3.96 16.72 1.81
N LEU A 122 4.53 15.71 2.48
CA LEU A 122 5.98 15.52 2.55
C LEU A 122 6.60 15.23 1.18
N SER A 123 5.90 14.46 0.35
CA SER A 123 6.30 14.21 -1.04
C SER A 123 6.25 15.48 -1.87
N TRP A 124 5.17 16.27 -1.78
CA TRP A 124 5.05 17.54 -2.46
C TRP A 124 6.13 18.55 -2.06
N LEU A 125 6.53 18.55 -0.77
CA LEU A 125 7.63 19.37 -0.26
C LEU A 125 9.03 18.79 -0.54
N HIS A 126 9.13 17.65 -1.23
CA HIS A 126 10.38 16.92 -1.50
C HIS A 126 11.15 16.52 -0.21
N LEU A 127 10.44 16.42 0.92
CA LEU A 127 11.03 16.03 2.21
C LEU A 127 11.01 14.50 2.43
N LYS A 128 10.18 13.78 1.69
CA LYS A 128 10.11 12.31 1.68
C LYS A 128 9.74 11.84 0.28
N GLU A 129 10.44 10.80 -0.19
CA GLU A 129 10.06 10.13 -1.43
C GLU A 129 8.80 9.30 -1.23
N ASP A 130 8.00 9.17 -2.28
CA ASP A 130 6.86 8.26 -2.30
C ASP A 130 7.36 6.81 -2.32
N ASP A 131 6.60 5.92 -1.66
CA ASP A 131 6.95 4.50 -1.57
C ASP A 131 7.09 3.86 -2.98
N THR A 132 6.30 4.33 -3.96
CA THR A 132 6.38 3.88 -5.37
C THR A 132 7.67 4.35 -6.06
N GLU A 133 8.08 5.60 -5.84
CA GLU A 133 9.33 6.12 -6.40
C GLU A 133 10.56 5.42 -5.79
N GLN A 134 10.50 5.10 -4.50
CA GLN A 134 11.56 4.33 -3.85
C GLN A 134 11.61 2.90 -4.39
N MET A 135 10.46 2.25 -4.62
CA MET A 135 10.41 0.94 -5.28
C MET A 135 11.04 0.99 -6.67
N LYS A 136 10.70 2.00 -7.50
CA LYS A 136 11.31 2.16 -8.84
C LYS A 136 12.82 2.20 -8.77
N LYS A 137 13.38 3.01 -7.87
CA LYS A 137 14.84 3.12 -7.68
C LYS A 137 15.46 1.79 -7.26
N ASN A 138 14.87 1.11 -6.29
CA ASN A 138 15.38 -0.15 -5.79
C ASN A 138 15.29 -1.25 -6.85
N VAL A 139 14.16 -1.39 -7.54
CA VAL A 139 14.00 -2.35 -8.64
C VAL A 139 14.99 -2.06 -9.77
N SER A 140 15.13 -0.81 -10.21
CA SER A 140 16.08 -0.41 -11.26
C SER A 140 17.52 -0.73 -10.87
N TYR A 141 17.90 -0.57 -9.61
CA TYR A 141 19.25 -0.91 -9.13
C TYR A 141 19.58 -2.40 -9.35
N TYR A 142 18.63 -3.30 -9.07
CA TYR A 142 18.81 -4.74 -9.24
C TYR A 142 18.66 -5.20 -10.70
N LEU A 143 18.03 -4.40 -11.55
CA LEU A 143 17.78 -4.74 -12.96
C LEU A 143 18.74 -4.04 -13.96
N ASN A 144 19.74 -3.30 -13.48
CA ASN A 144 20.69 -2.57 -14.33
C ASN A 144 21.42 -3.42 -15.39
N GLN A 145 21.40 -4.76 -15.25
CA GLN A 145 21.98 -5.71 -16.22
C GLN A 145 20.93 -6.43 -17.08
N THR A 146 19.66 -6.03 -16.97
CA THR A 146 18.55 -6.66 -17.71
C THR A 146 18.46 -6.11 -19.13
N ASP A 147 17.95 -6.91 -20.06
CA ASP A 147 17.76 -6.46 -21.45
C ASP A 147 16.75 -5.28 -21.55
N GLN A 148 16.92 -4.48 -22.61
CA GLN A 148 16.15 -3.25 -22.80
C GLN A 148 14.62 -3.49 -22.89
N LYS A 149 14.17 -4.63 -23.45
CA LYS A 149 12.73 -4.92 -23.58
C LYS A 149 12.11 -5.26 -22.23
N THR A 150 12.82 -6.00 -21.39
CA THR A 150 12.41 -6.34 -20.03
C THR A 150 12.31 -5.09 -19.17
N ASN A 151 13.31 -4.20 -19.24
CA ASN A 151 13.27 -2.91 -18.55
C ASN A 151 12.09 -2.07 -19.00
N GLN A 152 11.79 -1.99 -20.30
CA GLN A 152 10.61 -1.26 -20.79
C GLN A 152 9.28 -1.81 -20.25
N LYS A 153 9.10 -3.13 -20.12
CA LYS A 153 7.88 -3.72 -19.53
C LYS A 153 7.73 -3.38 -18.05
N ILE A 154 8.82 -3.46 -17.30
CA ILE A 154 8.85 -3.09 -15.89
C ILE A 154 8.59 -1.59 -15.71
N ASP A 155 9.23 -0.74 -16.50
CA ASP A 155 9.00 0.71 -16.47
C ASP A 155 7.55 1.06 -16.84
N ALA A 156 6.98 0.41 -17.84
CA ALA A 156 5.59 0.59 -18.21
C ALA A 156 4.65 0.19 -17.08
N PHE A 157 4.96 -0.89 -16.34
CA PHE A 157 4.21 -1.26 -15.15
C PHE A 157 4.36 -0.21 -14.05
N LEU A 158 5.59 0.16 -13.69
CA LEU A 158 5.88 1.10 -12.61
C LEU A 158 5.31 2.51 -12.84
N ASN A 159 5.09 2.90 -14.09
CA ASN A 159 4.53 4.21 -14.46
C ASN A 159 3.00 4.22 -14.59
N ARG A 160 2.29 3.14 -14.23
CA ARG A 160 0.82 3.14 -14.22
C ARG A 160 0.28 4.08 -13.14
N GLU A 161 -0.70 4.92 -13.46
CA GLU A 161 -1.27 5.93 -12.56
C GLU A 161 -1.90 5.40 -11.26
N ARG A 162 -2.25 4.11 -11.23
CA ARG A 162 -2.98 3.49 -10.11
C ARG A 162 -2.19 2.46 -9.31
N ILE A 163 -0.88 2.43 -9.47
CA ILE A 163 -0.03 1.59 -8.63
C ILE A 163 0.20 2.32 -7.31
N GLY A 164 -0.19 1.69 -6.21
CA GLY A 164 0.09 2.15 -4.87
C GLY A 164 0.90 1.13 -4.08
N GLY A 165 1.88 1.63 -3.31
CA GLY A 165 2.73 0.80 -2.47
C GLY A 165 3.93 0.19 -3.22
N ASP A 166 4.77 -0.49 -2.46
CA ASP A 166 6.08 -1.00 -2.87
C ASP A 166 6.17 -2.54 -2.84
N SER A 167 5.08 -3.21 -2.48
CA SER A 167 5.04 -4.67 -2.25
C SER A 167 5.24 -5.55 -3.50
N GLY A 168 5.35 -4.95 -4.68
CA GLY A 168 5.64 -5.63 -5.94
C GLY A 168 7.13 -5.75 -6.26
N GLY A 169 8.00 -5.06 -5.53
CA GLY A 169 9.42 -4.94 -5.84
C GLY A 169 10.14 -6.28 -5.99
N LEU A 170 9.92 -7.21 -5.06
CA LEU A 170 10.51 -8.55 -5.11
C LEU A 170 10.09 -9.33 -6.36
N ALA A 171 8.79 -9.31 -6.70
CA ALA A 171 8.27 -9.99 -7.88
C ALA A 171 8.90 -9.45 -9.17
N LEU A 172 9.06 -8.13 -9.28
CA LEU A 172 9.68 -7.48 -10.45
C LEU A 172 11.15 -7.87 -10.62
N VAL A 173 11.91 -7.88 -9.53
CA VAL A 173 13.34 -8.26 -9.57
C VAL A 173 13.49 -9.72 -9.97
N LEU A 174 12.73 -10.64 -9.38
CA LEU A 174 12.82 -12.05 -9.72
C LEU A 174 12.33 -12.33 -11.15
N SER A 175 11.26 -11.66 -11.62
CA SER A 175 10.83 -11.74 -13.02
C SER A 175 11.93 -11.29 -13.99
N GLY A 176 12.64 -10.21 -13.65
CA GLY A 176 13.78 -9.74 -14.44
C GLY A 176 14.91 -10.77 -14.49
N LYS A 177 15.27 -11.37 -13.35
CA LYS A 177 16.30 -12.42 -13.27
C LYS A 177 15.93 -13.67 -14.08
N VAL A 178 14.67 -14.12 -14.02
CA VAL A 178 14.20 -15.24 -14.85
C VAL A 178 14.31 -14.89 -16.33
N LYS A 179 13.90 -13.69 -16.71
CA LYS A 179 13.95 -13.26 -18.12
C LYS A 179 15.35 -13.15 -18.67
N ASN A 180 16.32 -12.77 -17.84
CA ASN A 180 17.74 -12.72 -18.20
C ASN A 180 18.41 -14.09 -18.29
N GLY A 181 17.79 -15.12 -17.75
CA GLY A 181 18.40 -16.47 -17.62
C GLY A 181 19.28 -16.64 -16.38
N ASP A 182 19.27 -15.65 -15.47
CA ASP A 182 19.98 -15.72 -14.17
C ASP A 182 19.27 -16.63 -13.16
N LEU A 183 17.97 -16.90 -13.41
CA LEU A 183 17.12 -17.76 -12.58
C LEU A 183 16.18 -18.56 -13.50
N GLN A 184 15.97 -19.84 -13.21
CA GLN A 184 14.98 -20.67 -13.92
C GLN A 184 13.71 -20.78 -13.08
N ASN A 185 12.55 -20.68 -13.75
CA ASN A 185 11.26 -20.92 -13.10
C ASN A 185 10.24 -21.47 -14.09
N GLU A 186 9.74 -22.67 -13.80
CA GLU A 186 8.72 -23.38 -14.59
C GLU A 186 7.36 -23.42 -13.89
N HIS A 187 7.30 -23.11 -12.59
CA HIS A 187 6.10 -23.19 -11.78
C HIS A 187 5.45 -21.82 -11.55
N PRO A 188 4.10 -21.74 -11.58
CA PRO A 188 3.40 -20.54 -11.17
C PRO A 188 3.66 -20.20 -9.69
N ILE A 189 4.35 -19.08 -9.43
CA ILE A 189 4.68 -18.62 -8.08
C ILE A 189 4.11 -17.22 -7.88
N ALA A 190 3.27 -17.03 -6.86
CA ALA A 190 2.84 -15.71 -6.43
C ALA A 190 3.91 -15.09 -5.52
N ILE A 191 4.38 -13.90 -5.83
CA ILE A 191 5.45 -13.25 -5.07
C ILE A 191 4.99 -11.88 -4.60
N THR A 192 5.24 -11.57 -3.32
CA THR A 192 5.00 -10.26 -2.77
C THR A 192 6.07 -9.92 -1.73
N GLY A 193 6.56 -8.70 -1.78
CA GLY A 193 7.59 -8.18 -0.87
C GLY A 193 8.06 -6.82 -1.36
N SER A 194 8.21 -5.86 -0.46
CA SER A 194 8.98 -4.66 -0.72
C SER A 194 10.46 -5.00 -0.60
N ILE A 195 11.31 -4.34 -1.38
CA ILE A 195 12.76 -4.51 -1.33
C ILE A 195 13.43 -3.18 -1.04
N ASP A 196 14.52 -3.23 -0.28
CA ASP A 196 15.37 -2.07 -0.11
C ASP A 196 16.66 -2.17 -0.96
N LYS A 197 17.49 -1.13 -0.90
CA LYS A 197 18.76 -1.06 -1.62
C LYS A 197 19.81 -2.10 -1.21
N ASN A 198 19.62 -2.74 -0.05
CA ASN A 198 20.55 -3.77 0.45
C ASN A 198 20.09 -5.18 0.04
N GLY A 199 18.91 -5.31 -0.59
CA GLY A 199 18.31 -6.60 -0.95
C GLY A 199 17.45 -7.20 0.15
N ASP A 200 17.23 -6.48 1.26
CA ASP A 200 16.35 -6.94 2.30
C ASP A 200 14.89 -6.89 1.84
N VAL A 201 14.14 -7.93 2.15
CA VAL A 201 12.71 -8.04 1.86
C VAL A 201 11.92 -7.55 3.06
N LYS A 202 11.16 -6.48 2.87
CA LYS A 202 10.40 -5.80 3.93
C LYS A 202 8.94 -6.25 3.96
N PRO A 203 8.28 -6.15 5.14
CA PRO A 203 6.89 -6.59 5.34
C PRO A 203 5.91 -5.80 4.48
N ILE A 204 4.79 -6.45 4.18
CA ILE A 204 3.74 -5.90 3.31
C ILE A 204 2.40 -5.85 4.02
N GLY A 205 1.50 -5.01 3.50
CA GLY A 205 0.10 -4.95 3.91
C GLY A 205 -0.83 -5.84 3.07
N ALA A 206 -2.10 -5.91 3.47
CA ALA A 206 -3.17 -6.66 2.80
C ALA A 206 -2.82 -8.15 2.55
N LEU A 207 -2.06 -8.74 3.47
CA LEU A 207 -1.57 -10.11 3.33
C LEU A 207 -2.70 -11.13 3.20
N LYS A 208 -3.78 -10.95 3.95
CA LYS A 208 -4.96 -11.83 3.90
C LYS A 208 -5.56 -11.87 2.51
N GLU A 209 -5.78 -10.71 1.94
CA GLU A 209 -6.36 -10.56 0.60
C GLU A 209 -5.44 -11.15 -0.47
N LYS A 210 -4.13 -10.94 -0.34
CA LYS A 210 -3.14 -11.51 -1.27
C LYS A 210 -3.11 -13.04 -1.22
N ILE A 211 -3.16 -13.64 -0.03
CA ILE A 211 -3.25 -15.10 0.10
C ILE A 211 -4.59 -15.63 -0.48
N GLN A 212 -5.69 -14.91 -0.27
CA GLN A 212 -6.97 -15.25 -0.87
C GLN A 212 -6.92 -15.16 -2.39
N ILE A 213 -6.33 -14.11 -2.95
CA ILE A 213 -6.16 -13.93 -4.40
C ILE A 213 -5.35 -15.09 -4.99
N ALA A 214 -4.19 -15.40 -4.43
CA ALA A 214 -3.34 -16.49 -4.89
C ALA A 214 -4.09 -17.84 -4.85
N SER A 215 -4.82 -18.10 -3.77
CA SER A 215 -5.61 -19.31 -3.57
C SER A 215 -6.77 -19.43 -4.58
N ILE A 216 -7.54 -18.35 -4.80
CA ILE A 216 -8.64 -18.29 -5.78
C ILE A 216 -8.13 -18.48 -7.21
N SER A 217 -6.93 -17.97 -7.49
CA SER A 217 -6.29 -18.05 -8.81
C SER A 217 -5.60 -19.41 -9.06
N GLY A 218 -5.67 -20.35 -8.12
CA GLY A 218 -5.10 -21.69 -8.27
C GLY A 218 -3.57 -21.75 -8.23
N ILE A 219 -2.91 -20.71 -7.71
CA ILE A 219 -1.46 -20.69 -7.56
C ILE A 219 -1.07 -21.52 -6.33
N SER A 220 -0.19 -22.48 -6.53
CA SER A 220 0.18 -23.43 -5.47
C SER A 220 1.30 -22.93 -4.54
N TYR A 221 2.14 -22.02 -5.02
CA TYR A 221 3.32 -21.52 -4.31
C TYR A 221 3.24 -20.03 -4.09
N MET A 222 3.61 -19.56 -2.90
CA MET A 222 3.67 -18.13 -2.59
C MET A 222 4.91 -17.80 -1.78
N ILE A 223 5.62 -16.75 -2.20
CA ILE A 223 6.78 -16.19 -1.49
C ILE A 223 6.37 -14.87 -0.83
N ILE A 224 6.66 -14.74 0.46
CA ILE A 224 6.31 -13.59 1.30
C ILE A 224 7.50 -13.12 2.13
N PRO A 225 7.49 -11.88 2.67
CA PRO A 225 8.50 -11.46 3.64
C PRO A 225 8.45 -12.28 4.93
N SER A 226 9.63 -12.55 5.51
CA SER A 226 9.76 -13.34 6.75
C SER A 226 9.01 -12.73 7.94
N GLU A 227 8.95 -11.41 8.02
CA GLU A 227 8.19 -10.70 9.05
C GLU A 227 6.68 -10.98 8.99
N ASN A 228 6.14 -11.30 7.81
CA ASN A 228 4.73 -11.67 7.62
C ASN A 228 4.42 -13.16 7.90
N LYS A 229 5.42 -14.01 8.14
CA LYS A 229 5.26 -15.47 8.31
C LYS A 229 4.20 -15.87 9.32
N LYS A 230 4.25 -15.30 10.54
CA LYS A 230 3.32 -15.67 11.62
C LYS A 230 1.87 -15.36 11.25
N GLU A 231 1.66 -14.23 10.60
CA GLU A 231 0.34 -13.79 10.12
C GLU A 231 -0.14 -14.70 8.99
N ALA A 232 0.72 -14.98 8.01
CA ALA A 232 0.40 -15.84 6.86
C ALA A 232 -0.05 -17.24 7.27
N ILE A 233 0.63 -17.87 8.24
CA ILE A 233 0.25 -19.19 8.77
C ILE A 233 -1.16 -19.17 9.37
N LYS A 234 -1.49 -18.13 10.16
CA LYS A 234 -2.83 -17.96 10.75
C LYS A 234 -3.89 -17.78 9.66
N ILE A 235 -3.62 -16.91 8.69
CA ILE A 235 -4.55 -16.63 7.58
C ILE A 235 -4.79 -17.90 6.76
N ARG A 236 -3.73 -18.60 6.33
CA ARG A 236 -3.83 -19.83 5.55
C ARG A 236 -4.72 -20.87 6.22
N LYS A 237 -4.55 -21.06 7.54
CA LYS A 237 -5.41 -21.96 8.33
C LYS A 237 -6.85 -21.49 8.38
N ALA A 238 -7.07 -20.20 8.61
CA ALA A 238 -8.41 -19.61 8.75
C ALA A 238 -9.25 -19.69 7.46
N ILE A 239 -8.59 -19.58 6.29
CA ILE A 239 -9.29 -19.70 4.99
C ILE A 239 -9.21 -21.11 4.38
N ASN A 240 -8.64 -22.07 5.10
CA ASN A 240 -8.45 -23.45 4.67
C ASN A 240 -7.78 -23.58 3.30
N SER A 241 -6.72 -22.81 3.07
CA SER A 241 -5.99 -22.79 1.80
C SER A 241 -4.87 -23.82 1.79
N ASN A 242 -4.70 -24.50 0.64
CA ASN A 242 -3.62 -25.48 0.41
C ASN A 242 -2.34 -24.85 -0.13
N ILE A 243 -2.29 -23.52 -0.31
CA ILE A 243 -1.12 -22.83 -0.84
C ILE A 243 0.12 -23.08 0.03
N GLN A 244 1.24 -23.40 -0.58
CA GLN A 244 2.53 -23.54 0.10
C GLN A 244 3.17 -22.14 0.19
N ILE A 245 3.39 -21.68 1.42
CA ILE A 245 3.94 -20.34 1.68
C ILE A 245 5.38 -20.48 2.15
N PHE A 246 6.27 -19.78 1.46
CA PHE A 246 7.69 -19.65 1.78
C PHE A 246 7.96 -18.23 2.24
N ASP A 247 8.70 -18.09 3.33
CA ASP A 247 9.07 -16.80 3.87
C ASP A 247 10.56 -16.52 3.62
N VAL A 248 10.87 -15.29 3.24
CA VAL A 248 12.23 -14.86 2.88
C VAL A 248 12.56 -13.51 3.50
N ALA A 249 13.81 -13.31 3.90
CA ALA A 249 14.31 -12.06 4.44
C ALA A 249 15.11 -11.25 3.40
N THR A 250 15.63 -11.91 2.36
CA THR A 250 16.46 -11.29 1.33
C THR A 250 16.07 -11.74 -0.09
N ILE A 251 16.55 -11.02 -1.10
CA ILE A 251 16.40 -11.41 -2.52
C ILE A 251 17.11 -12.75 -2.77
N ASP A 252 18.27 -12.97 -2.18
CA ASP A 252 19.04 -14.21 -2.37
C ASP A 252 18.29 -15.41 -1.81
N GLU A 253 17.71 -15.29 -0.61
CA GLU A 253 16.84 -16.35 -0.06
C GLU A 253 15.62 -16.62 -0.96
N ALA A 254 15.09 -15.57 -1.62
CA ALA A 254 13.98 -15.74 -2.55
C ALA A 254 14.40 -16.50 -3.82
N ILE A 255 15.62 -16.30 -4.32
CA ILE A 255 16.21 -17.06 -5.42
C ILE A 255 16.32 -18.51 -5.03
N ASP A 256 16.93 -18.82 -3.87
CA ASP A 256 17.09 -20.19 -3.36
C ASP A 256 15.75 -20.92 -3.24
N VAL A 257 14.70 -20.19 -2.81
CA VAL A 257 13.34 -20.75 -2.71
C VAL A 257 12.76 -21.06 -4.09
N VAL A 258 12.94 -20.19 -5.09
CA VAL A 258 12.48 -20.44 -6.47
C VAL A 258 13.19 -21.67 -7.04
N GLU A 259 14.50 -21.77 -6.90
CA GLU A 259 15.29 -22.94 -7.34
C GLU A 259 14.79 -24.22 -6.67
N LYS A 260 14.59 -24.21 -5.36
CA LYS A 260 14.05 -25.36 -4.61
C LYS A 260 12.65 -25.78 -5.03
N ILE A 261 11.80 -24.86 -5.49
CA ILE A 261 10.47 -25.18 -6.03
C ILE A 261 10.63 -25.89 -7.38
N ASN A 262 11.62 -25.53 -8.18
CA ASN A 262 11.86 -26.11 -9.50
C ASN A 262 12.63 -27.44 -9.47
N GLU A 263 13.24 -27.82 -8.36
CA GLU A 263 13.84 -29.14 -8.15
C GLU A 263 12.83 -30.26 -7.86
N LYS A 264 11.55 -29.93 -7.64
CA LYS A 264 10.47 -30.87 -7.30
C LYS A 264 9.69 -31.34 -8.49
#